data_b5cf9daefe8034752db0e62de6d98926
#
_entry.id   b5cf9daefe8034752db0e62de6d98926
#
_cell.length_a   1.000
_cell.length_b   1.000
_cell.length_c   1.000
_cell.angle_alpha   90.00
_cell.angle_beta   90.00
_cell.angle_gamma   90.00
#
_symmetry.space_group_name_H-M   'P 1'
#
loop_
_entity.id
_entity.type
_entity.pdbx_description
1 polymer ?
#
loop_
_entity_poly.entity_id
_entity_poly.type
_entity_poly.pdbx_seq_one_letter_code
_entity_poly.pdbx_strand_id
1 'polypeptide(L)'
;VSYGPTIHGMAQSKSEMDEIVETSLKKAALWEEIKDRLHEPGTGLSGGQQQRLCIARAISVKPEVILMDEPCSALDPIATAQIEELIDELKKDHTIIIVTHSMAQAAIVSQNTGFFHLGELIEHGSTDKIFKNPENKRTQDYITGRFG
;
A
#
# COMPACT_ATOMS: atom_id res chain seq x y z
N VAL A 1 5.64 -2.47 -14.88
CA VAL A 1 5.76 -1.06 -14.47
C VAL A 1 5.53 -0.11 -15.65
N SER A 2 6.14 -0.35 -16.80
CA SER A 2 6.04 0.52 -17.99
C SER A 2 4.62 0.62 -18.62
N TYR A 3 3.73 -0.35 -18.37
CA TYR A 3 2.43 -0.43 -19.03
C TYR A 3 1.55 0.83 -18.82
N GLY A 4 1.41 1.28 -17.57
CA GLY A 4 0.65 2.49 -17.25
C GLY A 4 1.22 3.74 -17.93
N PRO A 5 2.52 4.05 -17.77
CA PRO A 5 3.18 5.16 -18.47
C PRO A 5 3.04 5.11 -19.99
N THR A 6 3.06 3.90 -20.59
CA THR A 6 2.86 3.74 -22.05
C THR A 6 1.46 4.17 -22.48
N ILE A 7 0.40 3.70 -21.78
CA ILE A 7 -0.99 4.05 -22.10
C ILE A 7 -1.23 5.56 -21.96
N HIS A 8 -0.63 6.16 -20.93
CA HIS A 8 -0.80 7.60 -20.66
C HIS A 8 0.17 8.49 -21.45
N GLY A 9 1.00 7.92 -22.35
CA GLY A 9 1.92 8.70 -23.17
C GLY A 9 2.95 9.50 -22.37
N MET A 10 3.37 8.98 -21.20
CA MET A 10 4.24 9.69 -20.27
C MET A 10 5.72 9.71 -20.66
N ALA A 11 6.10 8.91 -21.66
CA ALA A 11 7.46 8.87 -22.20
C ALA A 11 7.41 8.93 -23.73
N GLN A 12 8.31 9.73 -24.30
CA GLN A 12 8.44 9.89 -25.76
C GLN A 12 9.62 9.09 -26.33
N SER A 13 10.47 8.55 -25.44
CA SER A 13 11.63 7.75 -25.80
C SER A 13 11.76 6.53 -24.88
N LYS A 14 12.54 5.54 -25.35
CA LYS A 14 12.87 4.37 -24.53
C LYS A 14 13.63 4.80 -23.27
N SER A 15 14.55 5.75 -23.39
CA SER A 15 15.34 6.24 -22.25
C SER A 15 14.47 6.85 -21.16
N GLU A 16 13.47 7.67 -21.53
CA GLU A 16 12.51 8.24 -20.56
C GLU A 16 11.67 7.16 -19.90
N MET A 17 11.25 6.13 -20.65
CA MET A 17 10.52 5.00 -20.09
C MET A 17 11.37 4.21 -19.09
N ASP A 18 12.64 3.95 -19.44
CA ASP A 18 13.57 3.24 -18.56
C ASP A 18 13.79 4.03 -17.25
N GLU A 19 13.88 5.38 -17.31
CA GLU A 19 13.99 6.25 -16.14
C GLU A 19 12.73 6.20 -15.25
N ILE A 20 11.52 6.21 -15.85
CA ILE A 20 10.26 6.06 -15.10
C ILE A 20 10.23 4.72 -14.38
N VAL A 21 10.61 3.63 -15.06
CA VAL A 21 10.63 2.28 -14.48
C VAL A 21 11.63 2.19 -13.32
N GLU A 22 12.85 2.65 -13.54
CA GLU A 22 13.91 2.65 -12.53
C GLU A 22 13.49 3.46 -11.29
N THR A 23 13.00 4.69 -11.51
CA THR A 23 12.56 5.57 -10.43
C THR A 23 11.40 4.94 -9.62
N SER A 24 10.44 4.34 -10.31
CA SER A 24 9.30 3.67 -9.64
C SER A 24 9.73 2.46 -8.82
N LEU A 25 10.66 1.65 -9.34
CA LEU A 25 11.21 0.50 -8.64
C LEU A 25 12.09 0.93 -7.44
N LYS A 26 12.83 2.02 -7.56
CA LYS A 26 13.59 2.62 -6.45
C LYS A 26 12.66 3.12 -5.35
N LYS A 27 11.62 3.87 -5.70
CA LYS A 27 10.59 4.34 -4.75
C LYS A 27 9.89 3.20 -4.04
N ALA A 28 9.69 2.06 -4.71
CA ALA A 28 9.12 0.86 -4.12
C ALA A 28 10.14 -0.03 -3.38
N ALA A 29 11.37 0.46 -3.15
CA ALA A 29 12.47 -0.27 -2.50
C ALA A 29 12.73 -1.66 -3.11
N LEU A 30 12.56 -1.79 -4.43
CA LEU A 30 12.68 -3.07 -5.14
C LEU A 30 13.83 -3.11 -6.15
N TRP A 31 14.34 -1.95 -6.57
CA TRP A 31 15.34 -1.84 -7.64
C TRP A 31 16.57 -2.73 -7.43
N GLU A 32 17.21 -2.65 -6.26
CA GLU A 32 18.44 -3.37 -5.99
C GLU A 32 18.28 -4.90 -6.01
N GLU A 33 17.07 -5.38 -5.77
CA GLU A 33 16.77 -6.81 -5.76
C GLU A 33 16.50 -7.39 -7.15
N ILE A 34 16.06 -6.55 -8.12
CA ILE A 34 15.58 -7.06 -9.42
C ILE A 34 16.23 -6.41 -10.64
N LYS A 35 17.09 -5.40 -10.49
CA LYS A 35 17.68 -4.63 -11.61
C LYS A 35 18.36 -5.50 -12.67
N ASP A 36 18.93 -6.63 -12.28
CA ASP A 36 19.64 -7.55 -13.20
C ASP A 36 18.71 -8.56 -13.91
N ARG A 37 17.39 -8.54 -13.60
CA ARG A 37 16.41 -9.48 -14.13
C ARG A 37 15.07 -8.82 -14.49
N LEU A 38 15.11 -7.58 -14.97
CA LEU A 38 13.91 -6.79 -15.29
C LEU A 38 13.01 -7.41 -16.40
N HIS A 39 13.57 -8.32 -17.21
CA HIS A 39 12.86 -9.00 -18.30
C HIS A 39 12.28 -10.37 -17.90
N GLU A 40 12.51 -10.81 -16.66
CA GLU A 40 11.96 -12.06 -16.15
C GLU A 40 10.49 -11.89 -15.72
N PRO A 41 9.69 -12.96 -15.78
CA PRO A 41 8.31 -12.93 -15.29
C PRO A 41 8.23 -12.57 -13.80
N GLY A 42 7.40 -11.61 -13.45
CA GLY A 42 7.19 -11.18 -12.05
C GLY A 42 6.63 -12.28 -11.14
N THR A 43 6.08 -13.35 -11.70
CA THR A 43 5.60 -14.53 -10.96
C THR A 43 6.73 -15.32 -10.27
N GLY A 44 7.98 -15.12 -10.68
CA GLY A 44 9.17 -15.71 -10.01
C GLY A 44 9.65 -14.93 -8.79
N LEU A 45 9.04 -13.79 -8.47
CA LEU A 45 9.36 -12.99 -7.30
C LEU A 45 8.70 -13.54 -6.02
N SER A 46 9.28 -13.24 -4.86
CA SER A 46 8.64 -13.52 -3.56
C SER A 46 7.36 -12.70 -3.38
N GLY A 47 6.48 -13.11 -2.46
CA GLY A 47 5.23 -12.39 -2.19
C GLY A 47 5.44 -10.90 -1.89
N GLY A 48 6.39 -10.56 -1.01
CA GLY A 48 6.74 -9.18 -0.70
C GLY A 48 7.32 -8.40 -1.89
N GLN A 49 8.13 -9.06 -2.74
CA GLN A 49 8.63 -8.45 -3.98
C GLN A 49 7.50 -8.21 -4.99
N GLN A 50 6.56 -9.16 -5.13
CA GLN A 50 5.40 -9.00 -6.00
C GLN A 50 4.52 -7.83 -5.53
N GLN A 51 4.30 -7.68 -4.21
CA GLN A 51 3.54 -6.59 -3.65
C GLN A 51 4.22 -5.24 -3.93
N ARG A 52 5.54 -5.13 -3.67
CA ARG A 52 6.30 -3.92 -4.01
C ARG A 52 6.32 -3.63 -5.51
N LEU A 53 6.32 -4.66 -6.36
CA LEU A 53 6.18 -4.50 -7.81
C LEU A 53 4.79 -3.94 -8.19
N CYS A 54 3.72 -4.38 -7.54
CA CYS A 54 2.38 -3.82 -7.73
C CYS A 54 2.32 -2.35 -7.31
N ILE A 55 2.96 -1.98 -6.20
CA ILE A 55 3.07 -0.58 -5.75
C ILE A 55 3.89 0.24 -6.77
N ALA A 56 5.07 -0.27 -7.22
CA ALA A 56 5.88 0.39 -8.24
C ALA A 56 5.07 0.67 -9.52
N ARG A 57 4.24 -0.29 -9.93
CA ARG A 57 3.34 -0.14 -11.08
C ARG A 57 2.29 0.95 -10.84
N ALA A 58 1.71 1.01 -9.65
CA ALA A 58 0.71 2.03 -9.32
C ALA A 58 1.31 3.44 -9.29
N ILE A 59 2.47 3.64 -8.68
CA ILE A 59 3.10 4.96 -8.56
C ILE A 59 3.77 5.45 -9.84
N SER A 60 4.01 4.56 -10.83
CA SER A 60 4.66 4.91 -12.09
C SER A 60 3.88 5.94 -12.93
N VAL A 61 2.57 6.04 -12.71
CA VAL A 61 1.70 7.03 -13.35
C VAL A 61 1.51 8.30 -12.52
N LYS A 62 2.24 8.45 -11.41
CA LYS A 62 2.21 9.61 -10.50
C LYS A 62 0.78 9.96 -10.04
N PRO A 63 0.02 9.02 -9.46
CA PRO A 63 -1.35 9.28 -9.03
C PRO A 63 -1.38 10.22 -7.82
N GLU A 64 -2.45 11.00 -7.67
CA GLU A 64 -2.68 11.79 -6.44
C GLU A 64 -3.17 10.90 -5.29
N VAL A 65 -3.92 9.84 -5.63
CA VAL A 65 -4.51 8.90 -4.66
C VAL A 65 -4.11 7.48 -5.01
N ILE A 66 -3.66 6.72 -4.02
CA ILE A 66 -3.34 5.29 -4.12
C ILE A 66 -4.36 4.51 -3.29
N LEU A 67 -4.99 3.51 -3.91
CA LEU A 67 -5.89 2.58 -3.23
C LEU A 67 -5.16 1.25 -3.03
N MET A 68 -5.14 0.75 -1.79
CA MET A 68 -4.53 -0.52 -1.43
C MET A 68 -5.57 -1.41 -0.75
N ASP A 69 -5.76 -2.60 -1.27
CA ASP A 69 -6.65 -3.61 -0.69
C ASP A 69 -5.81 -4.74 -0.12
N GLU A 70 -5.88 -4.91 1.21
CA GLU A 70 -5.17 -5.93 1.97
C GLU A 70 -3.67 -6.04 1.64
N PRO A 71 -2.88 -4.94 1.67
CA PRO A 71 -1.52 -4.92 1.10
C PRO A 71 -0.54 -5.88 1.77
N CYS A 72 -0.84 -6.39 2.97
CA CYS A 72 0.04 -7.28 3.73
C CYS A 72 -0.58 -8.63 4.09
N SER A 73 -1.79 -8.97 3.60
CA SER A 73 -2.55 -10.15 4.06
C SER A 73 -1.86 -11.51 3.86
N ALA A 74 -0.95 -11.62 2.88
CA ALA A 74 -0.26 -12.87 2.54
C ALA A 74 1.27 -12.79 2.75
N LEU A 75 1.73 -11.83 3.57
CA LEU A 75 3.14 -11.56 3.78
C LEU A 75 3.61 -12.05 5.17
N ASP A 76 4.87 -12.46 5.23
CA ASP A 76 5.55 -12.68 6.49
C ASP A 76 5.81 -11.35 7.25
N PRO A 77 6.16 -11.39 8.54
CA PRO A 77 6.35 -10.17 9.33
C PRO A 77 7.44 -9.23 8.79
N ILE A 78 8.49 -9.76 8.17
CA ILE A 78 9.60 -8.94 7.62
C ILE A 78 9.11 -8.20 6.38
N ALA A 79 8.45 -8.91 5.46
CA ALA A 79 7.87 -8.31 4.27
C ALA A 79 6.75 -7.31 4.62
N THR A 80 5.95 -7.58 5.65
CA THR A 80 4.94 -6.65 6.18
C THR A 80 5.58 -5.35 6.64
N ALA A 81 6.63 -5.41 7.47
CA ALA A 81 7.35 -4.22 7.94
C ALA A 81 7.90 -3.39 6.77
N GLN A 82 8.45 -4.04 5.73
CA GLN A 82 8.93 -3.35 4.52
C GLN A 82 7.81 -2.61 3.77
N ILE A 83 6.60 -3.19 3.71
CA ILE A 83 5.45 -2.51 3.08
C ILE A 83 4.96 -1.36 3.96
N GLU A 84 4.95 -1.49 5.27
CA GLU A 84 4.57 -0.43 6.20
C GLU A 84 5.52 0.77 6.11
N GLU A 85 6.84 0.52 6.07
CA GLU A 85 7.85 1.55 5.82
C GLU A 85 7.66 2.24 4.47
N LEU A 86 7.37 1.47 3.42
CA LEU A 86 7.08 1.99 2.09
C LEU A 86 5.83 2.88 2.08
N ILE A 87 4.76 2.48 2.76
CA ILE A 87 3.56 3.29 2.92
C ILE A 87 3.89 4.62 3.63
N ASP A 88 4.73 4.57 4.67
CA ASP A 88 5.16 5.76 5.42
C ASP A 88 5.95 6.75 4.56
N GLU A 89 6.75 6.27 3.63
CA GLU A 89 7.42 7.12 2.63
C GLU A 89 6.45 7.68 1.59
N LEU A 90 5.58 6.83 1.04
CA LEU A 90 4.65 7.22 -0.03
C LEU A 90 3.60 8.24 0.42
N LYS A 91 3.16 8.20 1.68
CA LYS A 91 2.17 9.16 2.21
C LYS A 91 2.67 10.61 2.26
N LYS A 92 3.96 10.85 2.05
CA LYS A 92 4.52 12.20 1.95
C LYS A 92 4.11 12.90 0.65
N ASP A 93 3.96 12.12 -0.42
CA ASP A 93 3.69 12.61 -1.77
C ASP A 93 2.28 12.24 -2.28
N HIS A 94 1.61 11.27 -1.64
CA HIS A 94 0.35 10.70 -2.10
C HIS A 94 -0.69 10.62 -0.99
N THR A 95 -1.96 10.75 -1.34
CA THR A 95 -3.05 10.31 -0.47
C THR A 95 -3.21 8.81 -0.59
N ILE A 96 -3.14 8.07 0.52
CA ILE A 96 -3.25 6.61 0.52
C ILE A 96 -4.52 6.19 1.25
N ILE A 97 -5.32 5.37 0.61
CA ILE A 97 -6.50 4.73 1.20
C ILE A 97 -6.24 3.23 1.25
N ILE A 98 -6.30 2.66 2.45
CA ILE A 98 -6.01 1.24 2.69
C ILE A 98 -7.26 0.58 3.23
N VAL A 99 -7.64 -0.56 2.65
CA VAL A 99 -8.58 -1.51 3.24
C VAL A 99 -7.76 -2.63 3.87
N THR A 100 -8.01 -2.92 5.15
CA THR A 100 -7.34 -4.00 5.87
C THR A 100 -8.21 -4.54 6.99
N HIS A 101 -8.10 -5.82 7.27
CA HIS A 101 -8.67 -6.44 8.47
C HIS A 101 -7.65 -6.47 9.64
N SER A 102 -6.41 -6.06 9.41
CA SER A 102 -5.37 -5.98 10.45
C SER A 102 -5.46 -4.68 11.23
N MET A 103 -5.97 -4.76 12.45
CA MET A 103 -6.01 -3.62 13.37
C MET A 103 -4.60 -3.09 13.69
N ALA A 104 -3.62 -3.99 13.79
CA ALA A 104 -2.23 -3.61 14.03
C ALA A 104 -1.68 -2.76 12.89
N GLN A 105 -1.89 -3.19 11.64
CA GLN A 105 -1.48 -2.42 10.46
C GLN A 105 -2.18 -1.05 10.42
N ALA A 106 -3.51 -1.01 10.58
CA ALA A 106 -4.25 0.25 10.60
C ALA A 106 -3.71 1.22 11.66
N ALA A 107 -3.40 0.72 12.87
CA ALA A 107 -2.86 1.53 13.95
C ALA A 107 -1.45 2.09 13.65
N ILE A 108 -0.62 1.38 12.87
CA ILE A 108 0.75 1.78 12.55
C ILE A 108 0.78 2.80 11.40
N VAL A 109 0.08 2.53 10.30
CA VAL A 109 0.29 3.29 9.06
C VAL A 109 -0.67 4.45 8.85
N SER A 110 -1.85 4.45 9.49
CA SER A 110 -2.91 5.42 9.18
C SER A 110 -2.96 6.61 10.14
N GLN A 111 -3.34 7.78 9.64
CA GLN A 111 -3.68 8.97 10.44
C GLN A 111 -5.15 8.99 10.82
N ASN A 112 -6.02 8.50 9.92
CA ASN A 112 -7.46 8.39 10.13
C ASN A 112 -7.90 6.97 9.86
N THR A 113 -8.84 6.48 10.64
CA THR A 113 -9.39 5.13 10.52
C THR A 113 -10.91 5.19 10.44
N GLY A 114 -11.49 4.43 9.51
CA GLY A 114 -12.92 4.18 9.41
C GLY A 114 -13.23 2.71 9.70
N PHE A 115 -14.10 2.45 10.65
CA PHE A 115 -14.61 1.10 10.92
C PHE A 115 -15.89 0.85 10.14
N PHE A 116 -15.85 -0.16 9.27
CA PHE A 116 -16.99 -0.61 8.48
C PHE A 116 -17.50 -1.96 9.00
N HIS A 117 -18.80 -2.11 9.05
CA HIS A 117 -19.47 -3.38 9.36
C HIS A 117 -20.70 -3.57 8.48
N LEU A 118 -20.78 -4.70 7.77
CA LEU A 118 -21.88 -5.03 6.86
C LEU A 118 -22.24 -3.91 5.87
N GLY A 119 -21.23 -3.24 5.31
CA GLY A 119 -21.41 -2.16 4.34
C GLY A 119 -21.71 -0.78 4.94
N GLU A 120 -21.85 -0.67 6.26
CA GLU A 120 -22.10 0.59 6.97
C GLU A 120 -20.81 1.14 7.59
N LEU A 121 -20.56 2.43 7.44
CA LEU A 121 -19.53 3.15 8.18
C LEU A 121 -20.02 3.38 9.62
N ILE A 122 -19.46 2.62 10.56
CA ILE A 122 -19.87 2.65 11.97
C ILE A 122 -19.24 3.83 12.71
N GLU A 123 -17.94 4.07 12.46
CA GLU A 123 -17.19 5.16 13.09
C GLU A 123 -16.02 5.57 12.22
N HIS A 124 -15.68 6.87 12.25
CA HIS A 124 -14.53 7.43 11.55
C HIS A 124 -13.90 8.53 12.40
N GLY A 125 -12.58 8.57 12.44
CA GLY A 125 -11.85 9.60 13.16
C GLY A 125 -10.34 9.41 13.10
N SER A 126 -9.60 10.19 13.89
CA SER A 126 -8.17 9.96 14.03
C SER A 126 -7.90 8.54 14.54
N THR A 127 -6.88 7.91 14.00
CA THR A 127 -6.51 6.53 14.36
C THR A 127 -6.31 6.38 15.86
N ASP A 128 -5.66 7.35 16.49
CA ASP A 128 -5.43 7.36 17.93
C ASP A 128 -6.75 7.34 18.73
N LYS A 129 -7.75 8.14 18.33
CA LYS A 129 -9.07 8.17 18.96
C LYS A 129 -9.81 6.85 18.75
N ILE A 130 -9.85 6.34 17.53
CA ILE A 130 -10.55 5.08 17.19
C ILE A 130 -10.00 3.92 18.02
N PHE A 131 -8.68 3.80 18.16
CA PHE A 131 -8.06 2.67 18.86
C PHE A 131 -8.01 2.83 20.39
N LYS A 132 -7.93 4.05 20.92
CA LYS A 132 -7.81 4.28 22.36
C LYS A 132 -9.12 4.61 23.06
N ASN A 133 -10.00 5.34 22.39
CA ASN A 133 -11.24 5.84 22.98
C ASN A 133 -12.37 5.97 21.94
N PRO A 134 -12.81 4.85 21.34
CA PRO A 134 -13.91 4.86 20.37
C PRO A 134 -15.21 5.31 21.06
N GLU A 135 -16.03 6.05 20.32
CA GLU A 135 -17.34 6.53 20.81
C GLU A 135 -18.44 5.48 20.59
N ASN A 136 -18.28 4.65 19.54
CA ASN A 136 -19.26 3.63 19.19
C ASN A 136 -18.94 2.31 19.90
N LYS A 137 -19.92 1.74 20.59
CA LYS A 137 -19.77 0.45 21.28
C LYS A 137 -19.36 -0.69 20.34
N ARG A 138 -19.87 -0.72 19.08
CA ARG A 138 -19.48 -1.73 18.10
C ARG A 138 -17.99 -1.65 17.76
N THR A 139 -17.46 -0.44 17.62
CA THR A 139 -16.02 -0.20 17.40
C THR A 139 -15.22 -0.72 18.59
N GLN A 140 -15.66 -0.39 19.81
CA GLN A 140 -15.01 -0.84 21.04
C GLN A 140 -15.01 -2.38 21.16
N ASP A 141 -16.15 -3.02 20.89
CA ASP A 141 -16.28 -4.47 20.95
C ASP A 141 -15.39 -5.15 19.89
N TYR A 142 -15.29 -4.58 18.69
CA TYR A 142 -14.41 -5.08 17.64
C TYR A 142 -12.92 -4.99 18.04
N ILE A 143 -12.46 -3.81 18.50
CA ILE A 143 -11.07 -3.59 18.90
C ILE A 143 -10.67 -4.46 20.09
N THR A 144 -11.60 -4.70 21.04
CA THR A 144 -11.33 -5.51 22.22
C THR A 144 -11.54 -7.02 22.00
N GLY A 145 -11.85 -7.44 20.77
CA GLY A 145 -12.09 -8.86 20.44
C GLY A 145 -13.38 -9.43 21.05
N ARG A 146 -14.33 -8.58 21.44
CA ARG A 146 -15.64 -8.96 21.99
C ARG A 146 -16.76 -8.94 20.96
N PHE A 147 -16.40 -8.85 19.71
CA PHE A 147 -17.31 -8.79 18.59
C PHE A 147 -17.75 -10.21 18.23
N GLY A 148 -18.99 -10.58 18.56
CA GLY A 148 -19.57 -11.88 18.29
C GLY A 148 -21.08 -11.88 18.57
#